data_2e7725f80ca76c763c94168fcb4e6043
#
_entry.id   2e7725f80ca76c763c94168fcb4e6043
#
_cell.length_a   1.000
_cell.length_b   1.000
_cell.length_c   1.000
_cell.angle_alpha   90.00
_cell.angle_beta   90.00
_cell.angle_gamma   90.00
#
_symmetry.space_group_name_H-M   'P 1'
#
loop_
_entity.id
_entity.type
_entity.pdbx_description
1 polymer ?
#
loop_
_entity_poly.entity_id
_entity_poly.type
_entity_poly.pdbx_seq_one_letter_code
_entity_poly.pdbx_strand_id
1 'polypeptide(L)'
;MNTITHDPDNKCYQITLEGDQVAKVYYEKKGNILDVISTRIPDELQGKGYGKVMMESFLSEMKTSNLQIVPVCSYVVHYMNKNEQWQFLLAK
;
A
#
# COMPACT_ATOMS: atom_id res chain seq x y z
N MET A 1 13.91 2.55 9.60
CA MET A 1 13.43 2.39 8.22
C MET A 1 12.40 1.27 8.17
N ASN A 2 11.33 1.47 7.42
CA ASN A 2 10.25 0.49 7.35
C ASN A 2 10.61 -0.62 6.38
N THR A 3 10.31 -1.85 6.76
CA THR A 3 10.53 -3.02 5.92
C THR A 3 9.19 -3.44 5.32
N ILE A 4 9.20 -3.74 4.03
CA ILE A 4 8.02 -4.26 3.35
C ILE A 4 8.26 -5.73 3.00
N THR A 5 7.26 -6.56 3.27
CA THR A 5 7.28 -7.99 2.99
C THR A 5 6.06 -8.35 2.16
N HIS A 6 6.27 -9.11 1.10
CA HIS A 6 5.17 -9.58 0.26
C HIS A 6 4.68 -10.94 0.75
N ASP A 7 3.39 -11.06 0.94
CA ASP A 7 2.72 -12.31 1.36
C ASP A 7 1.72 -12.71 0.27
N PRO A 8 2.17 -13.43 -0.77
CA PRO A 8 1.28 -13.75 -1.89
C PRO A 8 0.17 -14.72 -1.53
N ASP A 9 0.37 -15.58 -0.53
CA ASP A 9 -0.67 -16.53 -0.12
C ASP A 9 -1.90 -15.81 0.43
N ASN A 10 -1.69 -14.71 1.13
CA ASN A 10 -2.77 -13.89 1.67
C ASN A 10 -3.07 -12.66 0.82
N LYS A 11 -2.42 -12.54 -0.32
CA LYS A 11 -2.59 -11.43 -1.26
C LYS A 11 -2.45 -10.09 -0.58
N CYS A 12 -1.36 -9.93 0.15
CA CYS A 12 -1.10 -8.66 0.83
C CYS A 12 0.39 -8.35 0.91
N TYR A 13 0.66 -7.08 1.14
CA TYR A 13 1.98 -6.60 1.52
C TYR A 13 1.91 -6.17 2.99
N GLN A 14 2.96 -6.47 3.74
CA GLN A 14 3.06 -6.08 5.13
C GLN A 14 4.19 -5.07 5.28
N ILE A 15 3.90 -3.95 5.91
CA ILE A 15 4.89 -2.89 6.15
C ILE A 15 5.09 -2.78 7.66
N THR A 16 6.33 -2.96 8.11
CA THR A 16 6.64 -2.83 9.53
C THR A 16 6.45 -1.38 9.97
N LEU A 17 5.82 -1.22 11.10
CA LEU A 17 5.61 0.09 11.71
C LEU A 17 6.38 0.13 13.02
N GLU A 18 5.73 0.56 14.07
CA GLU A 18 6.35 0.68 15.38
C GLU A 18 6.33 -0.67 16.10
N GLY A 19 7.46 -1.06 16.67
CA GLY A 19 7.56 -2.33 17.40
C GLY A 19 7.30 -3.52 16.50
N ASP A 20 6.42 -4.42 16.93
CA ASP A 20 6.02 -5.59 16.16
C ASP A 20 4.77 -5.35 15.32
N GLN A 21 4.28 -4.12 15.29
CA GLN A 21 3.06 -3.78 14.56
C GLN A 21 3.33 -3.67 13.07
N VAL A 22 2.40 -4.15 12.26
CA VAL A 22 2.51 -4.06 10.80
C VAL A 22 1.25 -3.47 10.19
N ALA A 23 1.43 -2.70 9.12
CA ALA A 23 0.32 -2.31 8.26
C ALA A 23 0.19 -3.36 7.16
N LYS A 24 -1.02 -3.53 6.63
CA LYS A 24 -1.28 -4.48 5.54
C LYS A 24 -2.00 -3.79 4.41
N VAL A 25 -1.59 -4.12 3.19
CA VAL A 25 -2.24 -3.65 1.97
C VAL A 25 -2.69 -4.88 1.20
N TYR A 26 -4.01 -5.05 1.08
CA TYR A 26 -4.59 -6.21 0.40
C TYR A 26 -4.90 -5.89 -1.05
N TYR A 27 -4.70 -6.86 -1.92
CA TYR A 27 -4.84 -6.65 -3.36
C TYR A 27 -5.40 -7.89 -4.06
N GLU A 28 -5.87 -7.67 -5.30
CA GLU A 28 -6.07 -8.73 -6.28
C GLU A 28 -5.16 -8.42 -7.46
N LYS A 29 -4.41 -9.41 -7.93
CA LYS A 29 -3.44 -9.21 -9.00
C LYS A 29 -3.99 -9.68 -10.34
N LYS A 30 -3.83 -8.84 -11.36
CA LYS A 30 -4.22 -9.15 -12.73
C LYS A 30 -3.06 -8.75 -13.65
N GLY A 31 -2.24 -9.73 -14.04
CA GLY A 31 -1.03 -9.43 -14.80
C GLY A 31 -0.06 -8.62 -13.96
N ASN A 32 0.32 -7.43 -14.44
CA ASN A 32 1.20 -6.54 -13.69
C ASN A 32 0.42 -5.37 -13.05
N ILE A 33 -0.88 -5.57 -12.83
CA ILE A 33 -1.74 -4.57 -12.20
C ILE A 33 -2.31 -5.16 -10.91
N LEU A 34 -2.22 -4.41 -9.81
CA LEU A 34 -2.81 -4.79 -8.53
C LEU A 34 -4.02 -3.90 -8.25
N ASP A 35 -5.18 -4.54 -8.10
CA ASP A 35 -6.36 -3.84 -7.57
C ASP A 35 -6.18 -3.76 -6.06
N VAL A 36 -5.94 -2.57 -5.54
CA VAL A 36 -5.71 -2.37 -4.10
C VAL A 36 -7.06 -2.25 -3.41
N ILE A 37 -7.45 -3.33 -2.73
CA ILE A 37 -8.82 -3.51 -2.25
C ILE A 37 -9.02 -2.91 -0.87
N SER A 38 -8.08 -3.12 0.04
CA SER A 38 -8.21 -2.60 1.39
C SER A 38 -6.83 -2.40 2.03
N THR A 39 -6.81 -1.56 3.04
CA THR A 39 -5.62 -1.31 3.84
C THR A 39 -5.97 -1.44 5.31
N ARG A 40 -4.99 -1.80 6.13
CA ARG A 40 -5.22 -1.94 7.55
C ARG A 40 -4.02 -1.42 8.34
N ILE A 41 -4.32 -0.59 9.33
CA ILE A 41 -3.34 -0.11 10.29
C ILE A 41 -3.84 -0.54 11.67
N PRO A 42 -2.96 -1.10 12.53
CA PRO A 42 -3.38 -1.48 13.88
C PRO A 42 -4.06 -0.33 14.61
N ASP A 43 -5.12 -0.64 15.35
CA ASP A 43 -5.91 0.38 16.06
C ASP A 43 -5.05 1.27 16.95
N GLU A 44 -4.04 0.70 17.58
CA GLU A 44 -3.15 1.41 18.49
C GLU A 44 -2.33 2.48 17.79
N LEU A 45 -2.13 2.33 16.49
CA LEU A 45 -1.31 3.24 15.69
C LEU A 45 -2.12 4.17 14.81
N GLN A 46 -3.44 4.05 14.82
CA GLN A 46 -4.28 4.93 14.01
C GLN A 46 -4.21 6.36 14.52
N GLY A 47 -4.28 7.31 13.59
CA GLY A 47 -4.21 8.72 13.92
C GLY A 47 -2.81 9.25 14.17
N LYS A 48 -1.77 8.45 13.92
CA LYS A 48 -0.37 8.85 14.15
C LYS A 48 0.42 9.08 12.87
N GLY A 49 -0.25 9.13 11.73
CA GLY A 49 0.42 9.38 10.45
C GLY A 49 1.03 8.16 9.78
N TYR A 50 0.76 6.96 10.29
CA TYR A 50 1.32 5.75 9.70
C TYR A 50 0.71 5.38 8.36
N GLY A 51 -0.45 5.93 8.03
CA GLY A 51 -1.04 5.74 6.70
C GLY A 51 -0.11 6.22 5.59
N LYS A 52 0.53 7.37 5.80
CA LYS A 52 1.52 7.89 4.85
C LYS A 52 2.72 6.96 4.74
N VAL A 53 3.23 6.47 5.86
CA VAL A 53 4.37 5.54 5.90
C VAL A 53 4.03 4.28 5.13
N MET A 54 2.85 3.70 5.39
CA MET A 54 2.37 2.52 4.70
C MET A 54 2.32 2.74 3.18
N MET A 55 1.71 3.84 2.75
CA MET A 55 1.54 4.12 1.33
C MET A 55 2.87 4.38 0.64
N GLU A 56 3.76 5.15 1.26
CA GLU A 56 5.08 5.40 0.67
C GLU A 56 5.87 4.12 0.48
N SER A 57 5.86 3.23 1.47
CA SER A 57 6.55 1.96 1.38
C SER A 57 5.95 1.07 0.30
N PHE A 58 4.61 0.99 0.27
CA PHE A 58 3.92 0.16 -0.72
C PHE A 58 4.15 0.67 -2.15
N LEU A 59 3.99 1.98 -2.36
CA LEU A 59 4.13 2.55 -3.70
C LEU A 59 5.57 2.49 -4.19
N SER A 60 6.55 2.64 -3.30
CA SER A 60 7.95 2.45 -3.65
C SER A 60 8.21 1.03 -4.12
N GLU A 61 7.58 0.05 -3.48
CA GLU A 61 7.69 -1.35 -3.88
C GLU A 61 7.05 -1.57 -5.26
N MET A 62 5.91 -0.95 -5.53
CA MET A 62 5.26 -1.05 -6.83
C MET A 62 6.18 -0.50 -7.94
N LYS A 63 6.82 0.63 -7.67
CA LYS A 63 7.77 1.22 -8.61
C LYS A 63 8.95 0.27 -8.88
N THR A 64 9.54 -0.26 -7.81
CA THR A 64 10.69 -1.16 -7.92
C THR A 64 10.34 -2.44 -8.64
N SER A 65 9.15 -2.98 -8.40
CA SER A 65 8.68 -4.22 -9.01
C SER A 65 8.05 -4.03 -10.39
N ASN A 66 7.97 -2.80 -10.85
CA ASN A 66 7.40 -2.46 -12.15
C ASN A 66 5.93 -2.87 -12.26
N LEU A 67 5.19 -2.63 -11.18
CA LEU A 67 3.76 -2.93 -11.09
C LEU A 67 2.97 -1.63 -11.10
N GLN A 68 1.71 -1.73 -11.55
CA GLN A 68 0.77 -0.61 -11.50
C GLN A 68 -0.38 -0.96 -10.57
N ILE A 69 -1.17 0.03 -10.19
CA ILE A 69 -2.28 -0.19 -9.25
C ILE A 69 -3.58 0.41 -9.78
N VAL A 70 -4.69 -0.20 -9.35
CA VAL A 70 -6.02 0.37 -9.45
C VAL A 70 -6.52 0.56 -8.02
N PRO A 71 -6.71 1.81 -7.58
CA PRO A 71 -7.17 2.03 -6.21
C PRO A 71 -8.68 1.74 -6.09
N VAL A 72 -9.03 0.71 -5.32
CA VAL A 72 -10.40 0.35 -5.01
C VAL A 72 -10.75 0.81 -3.60
N CYS A 73 -9.82 0.65 -2.67
CA CYS A 73 -9.96 1.14 -1.29
C CYS A 73 -10.09 2.66 -1.28
N SER A 74 -11.11 3.18 -0.58
CA SER A 74 -11.36 4.61 -0.54
C SER A 74 -10.17 5.41 0.01
N TYR A 75 -9.47 4.87 0.99
CA TYR A 75 -8.28 5.53 1.53
C TYR A 75 -7.21 5.69 0.44
N VAL A 76 -6.99 4.65 -0.34
CA VAL A 76 -5.98 4.67 -1.41
C VAL A 76 -6.38 5.64 -2.51
N VAL A 77 -7.67 5.66 -2.88
CA VAL A 77 -8.18 6.66 -3.84
C VAL A 77 -7.85 8.07 -3.35
N HIS A 78 -8.16 8.34 -2.11
CA HIS A 78 -7.94 9.65 -1.51
C HIS A 78 -6.45 10.01 -1.47
N TYR A 79 -5.62 9.05 -1.08
CA TYR A 79 -4.17 9.27 -1.02
C TYR A 79 -3.60 9.58 -2.40
N MET A 80 -3.98 8.80 -3.41
CA MET A 80 -3.48 9.00 -4.77
C MET A 80 -3.91 10.34 -5.35
N ASN A 81 -5.12 10.80 -5.02
CA ASN A 81 -5.59 12.10 -5.49
C ASN A 81 -4.81 13.26 -4.89
N LYS A 82 -4.27 13.09 -3.69
CA LYS A 82 -3.53 14.14 -3.00
C LYS A 82 -2.02 14.09 -3.23
N ASN A 83 -1.52 13.03 -3.82
CA ASN A 83 -0.07 12.82 -3.95
C ASN A 83 0.29 12.57 -5.41
N GLU A 84 0.37 13.66 -6.17
CA GLU A 84 0.60 13.60 -7.62
C GLU A 84 1.88 12.87 -7.99
N GLN A 85 2.88 12.88 -7.12
CA GLN A 85 4.17 12.24 -7.39
C GLN A 85 4.05 10.73 -7.57
N TRP A 86 2.93 10.12 -7.15
CA TRP A 86 2.71 8.69 -7.29
C TRP A 86 1.74 8.32 -8.40
N GLN A 87 1.16 9.30 -9.09
CA GLN A 87 0.09 9.01 -10.07
C GLN A 87 0.59 8.24 -11.30
N PHE A 88 1.90 8.22 -11.54
CA PHE A 88 2.44 7.42 -12.62
C PHE A 88 2.23 5.92 -12.41
N LEU A 89 1.93 5.48 -11.18
CA LEU A 89 1.65 4.08 -10.87
C LEU A 89 0.22 3.67 -11.15
N LEU A 90 -0.67 4.62 -11.44
CA LEU A 90 -2.06 4.28 -11.73
C LEU A 90 -2.16 3.60 -13.08
N ALA A 91 -2.85 2.45 -13.11
CA ALA A 91 -3.13 1.74 -14.35
C ALA A 91 -4.11 2.55 -15.19
N LYS A 92 -3.93 2.49 -16.50
CA LYS A 92 -4.80 3.21 -17.43
C LYS A 92 -5.85 2.30 -18.04
#